data_be623a95f47cbe24d3869982844ca653
#
_entry.id   be623a95f47cbe24d3869982844ca653
#
_cell.length_a   1.000
_cell.length_b   1.000
_cell.length_c   1.000
_cell.angle_alpha   90.00
_cell.angle_beta   90.00
_cell.angle_gamma   90.00
#
_symmetry.space_group_name_H-M   'P 1'
#
loop_
_entity.id
_entity.type
_entity.pdbx_description
1 polymer ?
#
loop_
_entity_poly.entity_id
_entity_poly.type
_entity_poly.pdbx_seq_one_letter_code
_entity_poly.pdbx_strand_id
1 'polypeptide(L)'
;MHIRPASVDDIPTIEALYREAIRFQREGGHPFWQDLDLAVVERDIAQRCQYALVLDDQVAGIFSFCPPSLMDQQIWQGLAPESARYIHRIIVGQAWKGRQLLAPMLDWCEHELRRLGLGVLRLDTWAQSTALIRHYGRFGFRRVGERITSTSDQLPPQYRGLHLVIMEKPVG
;
A
#
# COMPACT_ATOMS: atom_id res chain seq x y z
N MET A 1 4.02 -0.31 -20.67
CA MET A 1 3.70 -0.22 -19.22
C MET A 1 2.47 0.65 -19.03
N HIS A 2 1.50 0.17 -18.24
CA HIS A 2 0.32 0.94 -17.84
C HIS A 2 -0.22 0.45 -16.50
N ILE A 3 -1.05 1.28 -15.84
CA ILE A 3 -1.75 0.93 -14.60
C ILE A 3 -3.24 0.86 -14.92
N ARG A 4 -3.91 -0.18 -14.42
CA ARG A 4 -5.34 -0.39 -14.55
C ARG A 4 -5.97 -0.84 -13.23
N PRO A 5 -7.27 -0.64 -13.02
CA PRO A 5 -7.98 -1.33 -11.95
C PRO A 5 -7.80 -2.84 -12.09
N ALA A 6 -7.62 -3.51 -10.96
CA ALA A 6 -7.61 -4.97 -10.92
C ALA A 6 -9.05 -5.51 -11.06
N SER A 7 -9.18 -6.70 -11.59
CA SER A 7 -10.43 -7.44 -11.72
C SER A 7 -10.39 -8.72 -10.89
N VAL A 8 -11.52 -9.42 -10.82
CA VAL A 8 -11.60 -10.73 -10.16
C VAL A 8 -10.69 -11.77 -10.82
N ASP A 9 -10.42 -11.62 -12.12
CA ASP A 9 -9.52 -12.52 -12.86
C ASP A 9 -8.05 -12.34 -12.44
N ASP A 10 -7.70 -11.21 -11.81
CA ASP A 10 -6.36 -10.95 -11.30
C ASP A 10 -6.11 -11.59 -9.93
N ILE A 11 -7.14 -12.07 -9.22
CA ILE A 11 -7.02 -12.60 -7.85
C ILE A 11 -5.94 -13.68 -7.74
N PRO A 12 -5.85 -14.69 -8.62
CA PRO A 12 -4.78 -15.69 -8.53
C PRO A 12 -3.38 -15.08 -8.64
N THR A 13 -3.20 -14.08 -9.50
CA THR A 13 -1.91 -13.38 -9.66
C THR A 13 -1.60 -12.51 -8.43
N ILE A 14 -2.58 -11.81 -7.91
CA ILE A 14 -2.46 -11.01 -6.69
C ILE A 14 -2.03 -11.90 -5.52
N GLU A 15 -2.69 -13.03 -5.34
CA GLU A 15 -2.36 -14.01 -4.29
C GLU A 15 -0.93 -14.54 -4.44
N ALA A 16 -0.49 -14.87 -5.66
CA ALA A 16 0.87 -15.30 -5.93
C ALA A 16 1.90 -14.23 -5.56
N LEU A 17 1.66 -12.97 -5.92
CA LEU A 17 2.53 -11.84 -5.56
C LEU A 17 2.63 -11.62 -4.05
N TYR A 18 1.51 -11.75 -3.32
CA TYR A 18 1.51 -11.68 -1.86
C TYR A 18 2.32 -12.80 -1.23
N ARG A 19 2.10 -14.05 -1.64
CA ARG A 19 2.84 -15.20 -1.13
C ARG A 19 4.34 -15.05 -1.39
N GLU A 20 4.72 -14.57 -2.56
CA GLU A 20 6.10 -14.27 -2.91
C GLU A 20 6.70 -13.18 -2.00
N ALA A 21 5.95 -12.09 -1.76
CA ALA A 21 6.39 -11.00 -0.90
C ALA A 21 6.54 -11.45 0.56
N ILE A 22 5.58 -12.20 1.10
CA ILE A 22 5.63 -12.76 2.46
C ILE A 22 6.84 -13.68 2.62
N ARG A 23 7.06 -14.58 1.67
CA ARG A 23 8.22 -15.49 1.69
C ARG A 23 9.52 -14.70 1.70
N PHE A 24 9.67 -13.74 0.80
CA PHE A 24 10.87 -12.90 0.71
C PHE A 24 11.13 -12.12 2.00
N GLN A 25 10.10 -11.52 2.59
CA GLN A 25 10.22 -10.77 3.85
C GLN A 25 10.64 -11.70 5.00
N ARG A 26 10.03 -12.88 5.09
CA ARG A 26 10.33 -13.90 6.12
C ARG A 26 11.76 -14.40 6.01
N GLU A 27 12.20 -14.79 4.82
CA GLU A 27 13.56 -15.29 4.55
C GLU A 27 14.62 -14.22 4.80
N GLY A 28 14.29 -12.96 4.55
CA GLY A 28 15.15 -11.80 4.80
C GLY A 28 15.18 -11.33 6.26
N GLY A 29 14.42 -11.96 7.16
CA GLY A 29 14.31 -11.52 8.56
C GLY A 29 13.63 -10.15 8.71
N HIS A 30 12.81 -9.74 7.74
CA HIS A 30 12.07 -8.49 7.77
C HIS A 30 10.71 -8.67 8.43
N PRO A 31 10.10 -7.59 8.95
CA PRO A 31 8.69 -7.61 9.29
C PRO A 31 7.86 -8.03 8.08
N PHE A 32 6.90 -8.91 8.26
CA PHE A 32 6.08 -9.46 7.18
C PHE A 32 4.61 -9.59 7.58
N TRP A 33 3.74 -9.62 6.58
CA TRP A 33 2.33 -9.93 6.79
C TRP A 33 2.18 -11.39 7.19
N GLN A 34 1.36 -11.66 8.22
CA GLN A 34 1.15 -13.02 8.72
C GLN A 34 0.41 -13.88 7.69
N ASP A 35 -0.58 -13.27 7.02
CA ASP A 35 -1.38 -13.94 6.01
C ASP A 35 -1.96 -12.92 5.02
N LEU A 36 -2.49 -13.42 3.90
CA LEU A 36 -3.31 -12.66 2.97
C LEU A 36 -4.78 -12.85 3.30
N ASP A 37 -5.47 -11.77 3.65
CA ASP A 37 -6.92 -11.76 3.71
C ASP A 37 -7.49 -11.46 2.32
N LEU A 38 -7.91 -12.52 1.61
CA LEU A 38 -8.52 -12.40 0.28
C LEU A 38 -9.78 -11.53 0.29
N ALA A 39 -10.56 -11.54 1.37
CA ALA A 39 -11.75 -10.71 1.48
C ALA A 39 -11.43 -9.20 1.40
N VAL A 40 -10.25 -8.79 1.90
CA VAL A 40 -9.78 -7.40 1.73
C VAL A 40 -9.49 -7.11 0.26
N VAL A 41 -8.85 -8.02 -0.46
CA VAL A 41 -8.55 -7.87 -1.89
C VAL A 41 -9.82 -7.80 -2.72
N GLU A 42 -10.75 -8.73 -2.49
CA GLU A 42 -12.05 -8.78 -3.18
C GLU A 42 -12.86 -7.50 -2.96
N ARG A 43 -12.92 -7.02 -1.72
CA ARG A 43 -13.57 -5.75 -1.38
C ARG A 43 -12.92 -4.58 -2.13
N ASP A 44 -11.59 -4.51 -2.15
CA ASP A 44 -10.87 -3.41 -2.78
C ASP A 44 -10.99 -3.45 -4.30
N ILE A 45 -11.12 -4.63 -4.91
CA ILE A 45 -11.48 -4.80 -6.32
C ILE A 45 -12.89 -4.27 -6.57
N ALA A 46 -13.88 -4.70 -5.75
CA ALA A 46 -15.27 -4.26 -5.88
C ALA A 46 -15.42 -2.74 -5.73
N GLN A 47 -14.61 -2.13 -4.86
CA GLN A 47 -14.58 -0.68 -4.63
C GLN A 47 -13.68 0.08 -5.62
N ARG A 48 -13.08 -0.60 -6.60
CA ARG A 48 -12.11 -0.02 -7.55
C ARG A 48 -10.92 0.65 -6.88
N CYS A 49 -10.47 0.08 -5.78
CA CYS A 49 -9.33 0.53 -4.98
C CYS A 49 -8.06 -0.29 -5.23
N GLN A 50 -8.18 -1.51 -5.77
CA GLN A 50 -7.05 -2.36 -6.10
C GLN A 50 -6.60 -2.11 -7.55
N TYR A 51 -5.30 -1.93 -7.75
CA TYR A 51 -4.69 -1.64 -9.05
C TYR A 51 -3.58 -2.62 -9.39
N ALA A 52 -3.42 -2.88 -10.68
CA ALA A 52 -2.35 -3.66 -11.25
C ALA A 52 -1.47 -2.77 -12.14
N LEU A 53 -0.15 -2.83 -11.94
CA LEU A 53 0.84 -2.31 -12.88
C LEU A 53 1.18 -3.42 -13.84
N VAL A 54 0.90 -3.19 -15.13
CA VAL A 54 1.13 -4.14 -16.21
C VAL A 54 2.35 -3.70 -17.02
N LEU A 55 3.28 -4.62 -17.22
CA LEU A 55 4.48 -4.47 -18.03
C LEU A 55 4.62 -5.71 -18.92
N ASP A 56 4.82 -5.51 -20.23
CA ASP A 56 4.95 -6.60 -21.20
C ASP A 56 3.79 -7.61 -21.11
N ASP A 57 2.54 -7.07 -21.00
CA ASP A 57 1.28 -7.81 -20.86
C ASP A 57 1.17 -8.71 -19.61
N GLN A 58 2.08 -8.55 -18.65
CA GLN A 58 2.07 -9.26 -17.38
C GLN A 58 1.86 -8.29 -16.20
N VAL A 59 1.19 -8.76 -15.15
CA VAL A 59 1.07 -8.01 -13.91
C VAL A 59 2.40 -8.04 -13.18
N ALA A 60 3.14 -6.95 -13.27
CA ALA A 60 4.46 -6.79 -12.66
C ALA A 60 4.42 -6.35 -11.20
N GLY A 61 3.31 -5.75 -10.78
CA GLY A 61 3.10 -5.33 -9.42
C GLY A 61 1.66 -4.89 -9.15
N ILE A 62 1.36 -4.72 -7.88
CA ILE A 62 0.04 -4.32 -7.40
C ILE A 62 0.15 -3.28 -6.31
N PHE A 63 -0.90 -2.51 -6.11
CA PHE A 63 -1.08 -1.60 -4.97
C PHE A 63 -2.56 -1.28 -4.79
N SER A 64 -2.93 -0.82 -3.59
CA SER A 64 -4.26 -0.26 -3.37
C SER A 64 -4.18 1.25 -3.24
N PHE A 65 -5.14 1.96 -3.80
CA PHE A 65 -5.29 3.42 -3.69
C PHE A 65 -6.72 3.73 -3.27
N CYS A 66 -6.90 4.00 -1.96
CA CYS A 66 -8.21 3.96 -1.31
C CYS A 66 -8.53 5.27 -0.57
N PRO A 67 -9.83 5.56 -0.35
CA PRO A 67 -10.23 6.41 0.77
C PRO A 67 -9.81 5.76 2.11
N PRO A 68 -9.85 6.51 3.25
CA PRO A 68 -9.40 5.98 4.53
C PRO A 68 -10.19 4.75 4.96
N SER A 69 -9.49 3.67 5.26
CA SER A 69 -10.03 2.47 5.91
C SER A 69 -10.30 2.71 7.40
N LEU A 70 -10.90 1.74 8.11
CA LEU A 70 -11.03 1.82 9.57
C LEU A 70 -9.67 1.93 10.27
N MET A 71 -8.67 1.22 9.77
CA MET A 71 -7.30 1.34 10.29
C MET A 71 -6.73 2.74 10.06
N ASP A 72 -6.90 3.29 8.85
CA ASP A 72 -6.43 4.64 8.55
C ASP A 72 -7.09 5.68 9.45
N GLN A 73 -8.39 5.57 9.69
CA GLN A 73 -9.12 6.48 10.59
C GLN A 73 -8.55 6.45 12.01
N GLN A 74 -8.08 5.30 12.49
CA GLN A 74 -7.44 5.18 13.80
C GLN A 74 -6.05 5.80 13.81
N ILE A 75 -5.17 5.40 12.88
CA ILE A 75 -3.76 5.79 12.92
C ILE A 75 -3.52 7.24 12.48
N TRP A 76 -4.46 7.81 11.71
CA TRP A 76 -4.41 9.20 11.25
C TRP A 76 -5.31 10.15 12.05
N GLN A 77 -5.88 9.69 13.17
CA GLN A 77 -6.74 10.51 14.03
C GLN A 77 -6.04 11.80 14.45
N GLY A 78 -6.76 12.93 14.34
CA GLY A 78 -6.24 14.27 14.68
C GLY A 78 -5.39 14.92 13.57
N LEU A 79 -5.24 14.27 12.42
CA LEU A 79 -4.50 14.77 11.25
C LEU A 79 -5.49 14.94 10.09
N ALA A 80 -5.70 16.17 9.63
CA ALA A 80 -6.69 16.56 8.61
C ALA A 80 -6.88 15.51 7.50
N PRO A 81 -8.06 14.87 7.40
CA PRO A 81 -8.22 13.70 6.53
C PRO A 81 -8.82 14.01 5.17
N GLU A 82 -9.44 15.18 4.98
CA GLU A 82 -10.42 15.37 3.90
C GLU A 82 -9.78 15.48 2.51
N SER A 83 -8.48 15.74 2.45
CA SER A 83 -7.75 15.92 1.19
C SER A 83 -6.76 14.79 0.87
N ALA A 84 -6.91 13.63 1.51
CA ALA A 84 -5.95 12.53 1.39
C ALA A 84 -6.53 11.29 0.71
N ARG A 85 -5.64 10.53 0.07
CA ARG A 85 -5.80 9.12 -0.30
C ARG A 85 -4.67 8.30 0.29
N TYR A 86 -4.93 7.01 0.42
CA TYR A 86 -4.05 6.08 1.11
C TYR A 86 -3.58 5.02 0.12
N ILE A 87 -2.27 4.84 0.06
CA ILE A 87 -1.67 3.77 -0.74
C ILE A 87 -1.21 2.65 0.18
N HIS A 88 -1.68 1.43 -0.10
CA HIS A 88 -1.36 0.25 0.71
C HIS A 88 -0.91 -0.90 -0.16
N ARG A 89 -0.30 -1.91 0.48
CA ARG A 89 0.00 -3.20 -0.12
C ARG A 89 0.72 -3.07 -1.46
N ILE A 90 1.75 -2.23 -1.49
CA ILE A 90 2.59 -2.07 -2.66
C ILE A 90 3.48 -3.30 -2.79
N ILE A 91 3.27 -4.07 -3.83
CA ILE A 91 4.06 -5.27 -4.11
C ILE A 91 4.54 -5.23 -5.56
N VAL A 92 5.85 -5.45 -5.74
CA VAL A 92 6.47 -5.68 -7.04
C VAL A 92 6.98 -7.12 -7.07
N GLY A 93 6.59 -7.89 -8.09
CA GLY A 93 7.02 -9.27 -8.25
C GLY A 93 8.54 -9.39 -8.36
N GLN A 94 9.10 -10.49 -7.86
CA GLN A 94 10.56 -10.71 -7.80
C GLN A 94 11.22 -10.64 -9.18
N ALA A 95 10.55 -11.14 -10.22
CA ALA A 95 11.02 -11.07 -11.60
C ALA A 95 11.22 -9.62 -12.12
N TRP A 96 10.60 -8.65 -11.47
CA TRP A 96 10.60 -7.25 -11.86
C TRP A 96 11.42 -6.35 -10.91
N LYS A 97 12.06 -6.94 -9.91
CA LYS A 97 12.92 -6.19 -8.98
C LYS A 97 14.02 -5.43 -9.71
N GLY A 98 14.38 -4.27 -9.15
CA GLY A 98 15.40 -3.39 -9.73
C GLY A 98 14.90 -2.48 -10.88
N ARG A 99 13.70 -2.71 -11.41
CA ARG A 99 13.11 -1.88 -12.49
C ARG A 99 12.47 -0.58 -12.00
N GLN A 100 12.63 -0.24 -10.72
CA GLN A 100 12.14 1.00 -10.10
C GLN A 100 10.62 1.23 -10.28
N LEU A 101 9.83 0.16 -10.27
CA LEU A 101 8.39 0.21 -10.56
C LEU A 101 7.55 0.95 -9.51
N LEU A 102 8.10 1.26 -8.35
CA LEU A 102 7.43 2.12 -7.36
C LEU A 102 7.22 3.55 -7.90
N ALA A 103 8.19 4.11 -8.63
CA ALA A 103 8.07 5.45 -9.19
C ALA A 103 6.81 5.63 -10.04
N PRO A 104 6.57 4.83 -11.11
CA PRO A 104 5.36 4.98 -11.91
C PRO A 104 4.06 4.69 -11.15
N MET A 105 4.08 3.85 -10.10
CA MET A 105 2.90 3.67 -9.24
C MET A 105 2.57 4.96 -8.47
N LEU A 106 3.59 5.61 -7.90
CA LEU A 106 3.42 6.86 -7.16
C LEU A 106 3.02 8.01 -8.07
N ASP A 107 3.64 8.13 -9.25
CA ASP A 107 3.30 9.15 -10.25
C ASP A 107 1.83 9.02 -10.68
N TRP A 108 1.35 7.80 -10.85
CA TRP A 108 -0.05 7.54 -11.15
C TRP A 108 -0.96 7.96 -9.98
N CYS A 109 -0.60 7.62 -8.73
CA CYS A 109 -1.36 8.03 -7.56
C CYS A 109 -1.45 9.56 -7.43
N GLU A 110 -0.36 10.26 -7.68
CA GLU A 110 -0.33 11.72 -7.66
C GLU A 110 -1.21 12.33 -8.75
N HIS A 111 -1.17 11.75 -9.96
CA HIS A 111 -2.06 12.18 -11.06
C HIS A 111 -3.53 12.02 -10.66
N GLU A 112 -3.90 10.87 -10.10
CA GLU A 112 -5.27 10.62 -9.65
C GLU A 112 -5.69 11.53 -8.49
N LEU A 113 -4.78 11.84 -7.55
CA LEU A 113 -5.04 12.81 -6.49
C LEU A 113 -5.41 14.18 -7.07
N ARG A 114 -4.61 14.68 -8.02
CA ARG A 114 -4.90 15.97 -8.70
C ARG A 114 -6.25 15.93 -9.42
N ARG A 115 -6.55 14.82 -10.11
CA ARG A 115 -7.84 14.63 -10.79
C ARG A 115 -9.03 14.63 -9.83
N LEU A 116 -8.82 14.15 -8.60
CA LEU A 116 -9.82 14.13 -7.52
C LEU A 116 -9.90 15.45 -6.72
N GLY A 117 -9.03 16.43 -7.00
CA GLY A 117 -8.93 17.66 -6.22
C GLY A 117 -8.37 17.44 -4.81
N LEU A 118 -7.57 16.39 -4.61
CA LEU A 118 -6.98 16.02 -3.33
C LEU A 118 -5.49 16.36 -3.32
N GLY A 119 -4.95 16.70 -2.15
CA GLY A 119 -3.59 17.25 -2.04
C GLY A 119 -2.57 16.39 -1.29
N VAL A 120 -2.96 15.21 -0.76
CA VAL A 120 -2.06 14.44 0.10
C VAL A 120 -2.14 12.95 -0.19
N LEU A 121 -0.97 12.32 -0.44
CA LEU A 121 -0.82 10.87 -0.46
C LEU A 121 -0.28 10.38 0.87
N ARG A 122 -0.92 9.38 1.46
CA ARG A 122 -0.57 8.80 2.76
C ARG A 122 -0.25 7.33 2.64
N LEU A 123 0.69 6.87 3.46
CA LEU A 123 1.01 5.46 3.64
C LEU A 123 1.43 5.19 5.08
N ASP A 124 1.42 3.93 5.44
CA ASP A 124 2.03 3.41 6.64
C ASP A 124 3.05 2.32 6.29
N THR A 125 4.00 2.13 7.17
CA THR A 125 5.00 1.06 7.05
C THR A 125 5.49 0.61 8.43
N TRP A 126 6.17 -0.54 8.47
CA TRP A 126 6.71 -1.10 9.71
C TRP A 126 7.67 -0.14 10.41
N ALA A 127 7.41 0.18 11.68
CA ALA A 127 8.26 1.08 12.45
C ALA A 127 9.70 0.54 12.59
N GLN A 128 9.87 -0.78 12.59
CA GLN A 128 11.17 -1.45 12.67
C GLN A 128 11.96 -1.41 11.34
N SER A 129 11.32 -1.06 10.23
CA SER A 129 11.96 -1.07 8.92
C SER A 129 12.50 0.31 8.52
N THR A 130 13.67 0.67 9.06
CA THR A 130 14.36 1.91 8.68
C THR A 130 14.67 1.97 7.17
N ALA A 131 14.83 0.80 6.53
CA ALA A 131 15.07 0.70 5.10
C ALA A 131 13.84 1.17 4.30
N LEU A 132 12.62 0.72 4.64
CA LEU A 132 11.39 1.15 3.98
C LEU A 132 11.10 2.63 4.24
N ILE A 133 11.27 3.10 5.48
CA ILE A 133 11.08 4.52 5.83
C ILE A 133 12.00 5.40 4.97
N ARG A 134 13.29 5.04 4.87
CA ARG A 134 14.26 5.75 4.02
C ARG A 134 13.90 5.63 2.53
N HIS A 135 13.41 4.46 2.12
CA HIS A 135 13.01 4.23 0.73
C HIS A 135 11.88 5.17 0.32
N TYR A 136 10.79 5.22 1.08
CA TYR A 136 9.69 6.15 0.82
C TYR A 136 10.11 7.63 0.94
N GLY A 137 11.03 7.94 1.86
CA GLY A 137 11.61 9.29 1.99
C GLY A 137 12.26 9.79 0.69
N ARG A 138 12.89 8.91 -0.10
CA ARG A 138 13.46 9.27 -1.42
C ARG A 138 12.41 9.65 -2.46
N PHE A 139 11.15 9.25 -2.26
CA PHE A 139 10.01 9.62 -3.10
C PHE A 139 9.22 10.82 -2.56
N GLY A 140 9.77 11.53 -1.57
CA GLY A 140 9.18 12.73 -1.02
C GLY A 140 8.18 12.51 0.12
N PHE A 141 8.03 11.30 0.60
CA PHE A 141 7.26 11.06 1.82
C PHE A 141 8.03 11.53 3.05
N ARG A 142 7.35 12.27 3.91
CA ARG A 142 7.86 12.67 5.22
C ARG A 142 7.19 11.87 6.33
N ARG A 143 7.96 11.52 7.35
CA ARG A 143 7.43 10.88 8.56
C ARG A 143 6.56 11.88 9.33
N VAL A 144 5.37 11.45 9.70
CA VAL A 144 4.41 12.24 10.50
C VAL A 144 4.42 11.77 11.95
N GLY A 145 4.56 10.47 12.19
CA GLY A 145 4.60 9.91 13.53
C GLY A 145 4.66 8.39 13.56
N GLU A 146 4.59 7.85 14.77
CA GLU A 146 4.43 6.42 15.01
C GLU A 146 3.06 6.13 15.62
N ARG A 147 2.52 4.96 15.33
CA ARG A 147 1.22 4.51 15.80
C ARG A 147 1.26 3.02 16.11
N ILE A 148 0.43 2.61 17.06
CA ILE A 148 0.13 1.21 17.29
C ILE A 148 -1.35 1.02 16.97
N THR A 149 -1.65 0.09 16.07
CA THR A 149 -3.05 -0.21 15.71
C THR A 149 -3.76 -0.88 16.87
N SER A 150 -5.08 -0.69 16.96
CA SER A 150 -5.90 -1.34 17.98
C SER A 150 -5.82 -2.88 17.89
N THR A 151 -5.97 -3.55 19.02
CA THR A 151 -6.15 -5.01 19.08
C THR A 151 -7.63 -5.42 19.00
N SER A 152 -8.53 -4.44 18.81
CA SER A 152 -9.97 -4.66 18.68
C SER A 152 -10.32 -5.57 17.50
N ASP A 153 -11.40 -6.33 17.65
CA ASP A 153 -12.00 -7.18 16.61
C ASP A 153 -12.63 -6.40 15.45
N GLN A 154 -12.77 -5.08 15.58
CA GLN A 154 -13.15 -4.20 14.48
C GLN A 154 -12.11 -4.15 13.34
N LEU A 155 -10.83 -4.44 13.65
CA LEU A 155 -9.80 -4.58 12.64
C LEU A 155 -9.63 -6.05 12.22
N PRO A 156 -9.36 -6.32 10.92
CA PRO A 156 -8.91 -7.63 10.47
C PRO A 156 -7.72 -8.12 11.29
N PRO A 157 -7.62 -9.42 11.61
CA PRO A 157 -6.58 -9.96 12.48
C PRO A 157 -5.16 -9.52 12.13
N GLN A 158 -4.83 -9.49 10.84
CA GLN A 158 -3.51 -9.10 10.32
C GLN A 158 -3.16 -7.61 10.54
N TYR A 159 -4.12 -6.78 10.92
CA TYR A 159 -3.91 -5.34 11.18
C TYR A 159 -3.95 -4.98 12.67
N ARG A 160 -4.04 -5.95 13.57
CA ARG A 160 -4.12 -5.71 15.01
C ARG A 160 -2.75 -5.63 15.66
N GLY A 161 -2.55 -4.65 16.54
CA GLY A 161 -1.33 -4.51 17.35
C GLY A 161 -0.07 -4.20 16.52
N LEU A 162 -0.19 -3.69 15.31
CA LEU A 162 0.95 -3.35 14.47
C LEU A 162 1.60 -2.06 14.95
N HIS A 163 2.93 -2.06 15.04
CA HIS A 163 3.71 -0.84 15.27
C HIS A 163 4.14 -0.26 13.92
N LEU A 164 3.59 0.90 13.58
CA LEU A 164 3.69 1.52 12.28
C LEU A 164 4.27 2.93 12.37
N VAL A 165 5.02 3.32 11.33
CA VAL A 165 5.32 4.72 11.01
C VAL A 165 4.32 5.17 9.95
N ILE A 166 3.66 6.29 10.20
CA ILE A 166 2.79 6.95 9.24
C ILE A 166 3.57 8.03 8.50
N MET A 167 3.41 8.05 7.17
CA MET A 167 4.14 8.96 6.29
C MET A 167 3.19 9.60 5.28
N GLU A 168 3.43 10.86 4.94
CA GLU A 168 2.64 11.57 3.95
C GLU A 168 3.51 12.30 2.94
N LYS A 169 2.95 12.49 1.74
CA LYS A 169 3.53 13.28 0.66
C LYS A 169 2.50 14.31 0.20
N PRO A 170 2.75 15.62 0.36
CA PRO A 170 1.97 16.65 -0.29
C PRO A 170 2.08 16.52 -1.81
N VAL A 171 0.96 16.68 -2.51
CA VAL A 171 0.87 16.65 -3.97
C VAL A 171 0.31 17.99 -4.41
N GLY A 172 1.16 18.80 -5.02
CA GLY A 172 0.80 20.10 -5.57
C GLY A 172 0.25 20.01 -6.99
#